data_98540173525dcabc11d143d817fcff48
#
_entry.id   98540173525dcabc11d143d817fcff48
#
_cell.length_a   1.000
_cell.length_b   1.000
_cell.length_c   1.000
_cell.angle_alpha   90.00
_cell.angle_beta   90.00
_cell.angle_gamma   90.00
#
_symmetry.space_group_name_H-M   'P 1'
#
loop_
_entity.id
_entity.type
_entity.pdbx_description
1 polymer ?
#
loop_
_entity_poly.entity_id
_entity_poly.type
_entity_poly.pdbx_seq_one_letter_code
_entity_poly.pdbx_strand_id
1 'polypeptide(L)'
;MRTLRTRRAWLLLWLTLLSVATSAAPQGPPPPNATPAEVATYEAFRAWMTRQPPATQSADDAVVYQRYSAELRAQGKSERDITATITLLRSIGDRAEIERWNRILTAETPRFNTAPNAFLVSVTSGLKPGRSLDVGMGQGRNTIYLAQQGWDSVGFDPADRAVAAAQAPAVKLGVKITTSVARAEDYEWGENRWDLIVLSYVGAREYAAQVVRALRPGGMVVVEGFHRDATKTQSIGGGVVFDTNELLRLFAPLRVVRYEDADAKGDFGQSDARVVRLAAVKP
;
A
#
# COMPACT_ATOMS: atom_id res chain seq x y z
N MET A 1 -49.45 -36.61 12.63
CA MET A 1 -48.00 -36.46 12.57
C MET A 1 -47.68 -35.34 11.58
N ARG A 2 -47.29 -34.16 12.05
CA ARG A 2 -46.97 -33.00 11.24
C ARG A 2 -45.44 -32.80 11.32
N THR A 3 -44.75 -32.95 10.22
CA THR A 3 -43.30 -32.73 10.09
C THR A 3 -43.02 -31.24 9.90
N LEU A 4 -42.35 -30.65 10.86
CA LEU A 4 -41.82 -29.29 10.79
C LEU A 4 -40.58 -29.28 9.87
N ARG A 5 -40.66 -28.57 8.73
CA ARG A 5 -39.54 -28.22 7.89
C ARG A 5 -38.89 -26.96 8.47
N THR A 6 -37.72 -27.12 9.06
CA THR A 6 -36.84 -25.99 9.45
C THR A 6 -36.21 -25.39 8.22
N ARG A 7 -36.60 -24.15 7.90
CA ARG A 7 -35.90 -23.32 6.89
C ARG A 7 -34.59 -22.83 7.51
N ARG A 8 -33.48 -23.34 7.05
CA ARG A 8 -32.15 -22.74 7.29
C ARG A 8 -32.05 -21.46 6.47
N ALA A 9 -32.09 -20.32 7.14
CA ALA A 9 -31.75 -19.02 6.59
C ALA A 9 -30.23 -19.00 6.36
N TRP A 10 -29.82 -18.94 5.11
CA TRP A 10 -28.44 -18.64 4.74
C TRP A 10 -28.23 -17.13 4.91
N LEU A 11 -27.62 -16.73 6.00
CA LEU A 11 -27.04 -15.40 6.14
C LEU A 11 -25.83 -15.32 5.21
N LEU A 12 -26.03 -14.72 4.04
CA LEU A 12 -24.95 -14.24 3.19
C LEU A 12 -24.22 -13.09 3.93
N LEU A 13 -23.18 -13.45 4.66
CA LEU A 13 -22.19 -12.47 5.15
C LEU A 13 -21.49 -11.89 3.93
N TRP A 14 -21.77 -10.65 3.60
CA TRP A 14 -20.98 -9.86 2.70
C TRP A 14 -19.61 -9.60 3.36
N LEU A 15 -18.62 -10.44 3.04
CA LEU A 15 -17.21 -10.16 3.32
C LEU A 15 -16.79 -9.00 2.42
N THR A 16 -16.75 -7.79 2.95
CA THR A 16 -16.01 -6.69 2.35
C THR A 16 -14.53 -6.98 2.53
N LEU A 17 -13.94 -7.64 1.53
CA LEU A 17 -12.50 -7.87 1.44
C LEU A 17 -11.76 -6.54 1.32
N LEU A 18 -10.72 -6.37 2.13
CA LEU A 18 -9.75 -5.30 2.01
C LEU A 18 -9.06 -5.40 0.64
N SER A 19 -9.53 -4.61 -0.34
CA SER A 19 -8.74 -4.37 -1.53
C SER A 19 -7.63 -3.38 -1.17
N VAL A 20 -6.39 -3.84 -1.15
CA VAL A 20 -5.22 -2.96 -1.19
C VAL A 20 -5.11 -2.53 -2.64
N ALA A 21 -5.92 -1.55 -3.02
CA ALA A 21 -5.84 -0.95 -4.35
C ALA A 21 -4.77 0.13 -4.29
N THR A 22 -3.69 -0.01 -5.06
CA THR A 22 -3.10 1.18 -5.66
C THR A 22 -4.15 1.69 -6.62
N SER A 23 -4.61 2.84 -6.30
CA SER A 23 -5.47 3.73 -7.02
C SER A 23 -5.94 3.26 -8.40
N ALA A 24 -6.99 2.48 -8.43
CA ALA A 24 -7.97 2.68 -9.48
C ALA A 24 -8.73 3.96 -9.09
N ALA A 25 -9.18 4.72 -10.09
CA ALA A 25 -9.99 5.92 -9.91
C ALA A 25 -10.93 5.82 -8.70
N PRO A 26 -11.09 6.85 -7.91
CA PRO A 26 -11.61 6.82 -6.53
C PRO A 26 -12.86 5.97 -6.35
N GLN A 27 -12.77 4.89 -5.58
CA GLN A 27 -13.85 3.91 -5.41
C GLN A 27 -14.65 4.06 -4.10
N GLY A 28 -14.15 4.85 -3.16
CA GLY A 28 -14.78 5.07 -1.85
C GLY A 28 -15.74 6.28 -1.82
N PRO A 29 -16.27 6.64 -0.66
CA PRO A 29 -16.90 7.93 -0.45
C PRO A 29 -15.85 9.06 -0.59
N PRO A 30 -16.26 10.29 -0.93
CA PRO A 30 -15.35 11.42 -0.92
C PRO A 30 -14.75 11.60 0.49
N PRO A 31 -13.55 12.20 0.61
CA PRO A 31 -12.94 12.44 1.92
C PRO A 31 -13.85 13.32 2.78
N PRO A 32 -13.87 13.14 4.11
CA PRO A 32 -14.83 13.83 5.00
C PRO A 32 -14.71 15.36 5.01
N ASN A 33 -13.57 15.89 4.55
CA ASN A 33 -13.30 17.33 4.44
C ASN A 33 -13.47 17.86 3.00
N ALA A 34 -14.10 17.10 2.11
CA ALA A 34 -14.38 17.57 0.74
C ALA A 34 -15.43 18.66 0.74
N THR A 35 -15.19 19.71 -0.04
CA THR A 35 -16.17 20.79 -0.26
C THR A 35 -17.37 20.30 -1.08
N PRO A 36 -18.53 20.97 -1.03
CA PRO A 36 -19.68 20.57 -1.85
C PRO A 36 -19.38 20.48 -3.35
N ALA A 37 -18.51 21.35 -3.88
CA ALA A 37 -18.09 21.34 -5.27
C ALA A 37 -17.22 20.12 -5.61
N GLU A 38 -16.31 19.76 -4.70
CA GLU A 38 -15.50 18.55 -4.83
C GLU A 38 -16.37 17.29 -4.79
N VAL A 39 -17.32 17.23 -3.85
CA VAL A 39 -18.28 16.11 -3.76
C VAL A 39 -19.06 15.97 -5.07
N ALA A 40 -19.61 17.06 -5.61
CA ALA A 40 -20.35 17.03 -6.86
C ALA A 40 -19.49 16.53 -8.05
N THR A 41 -18.24 17.01 -8.14
CA THR A 41 -17.30 16.56 -9.19
C THR A 41 -16.98 15.08 -9.06
N TYR A 42 -16.76 14.63 -7.84
CA TYR A 42 -16.45 13.24 -7.52
C TYR A 42 -17.62 12.29 -7.81
N GLU A 43 -18.84 12.70 -7.43
CA GLU A 43 -20.06 11.91 -7.69
C GLU A 43 -20.36 11.81 -9.20
N ALA A 44 -20.16 12.89 -9.94
CA ALA A 44 -20.30 12.87 -11.40
C ALA A 44 -19.33 11.87 -12.05
N PHE A 45 -18.08 11.86 -11.60
CA PHE A 45 -17.08 10.90 -12.04
C PHE A 45 -17.47 9.45 -11.67
N ARG A 46 -17.90 9.20 -10.42
CA ARG A 46 -18.36 7.88 -9.98
C ARG A 46 -19.56 7.39 -10.78
N ALA A 47 -20.54 8.27 -11.02
CA ALA A 47 -21.69 7.95 -11.84
C ALA A 47 -21.30 7.60 -13.28
N TRP A 48 -20.28 8.23 -13.83
CA TRP A 48 -19.71 7.85 -15.13
C TRP A 48 -19.02 6.48 -15.03
N MET A 49 -18.17 6.24 -14.00
CA MET A 49 -17.46 4.98 -13.81
C MET A 49 -18.40 3.77 -13.71
N THR A 50 -19.52 3.89 -13.00
CA THR A 50 -20.48 2.77 -12.84
C THR A 50 -21.13 2.35 -14.16
N ARG A 51 -21.13 3.23 -15.17
CA ARG A 51 -21.63 2.93 -16.53
C ARG A 51 -20.58 2.33 -17.45
N GLN A 52 -19.32 2.29 -17.02
CA GLN A 52 -18.22 1.77 -17.83
C GLN A 52 -18.18 0.23 -17.82
N PRO A 53 -17.69 -0.42 -18.88
CA PRO A 53 -17.43 -1.86 -18.88
C PRO A 53 -16.45 -2.26 -17.74
N PRO A 54 -16.54 -3.48 -17.21
CA PRO A 54 -15.65 -3.97 -16.15
C PRO A 54 -14.16 -3.78 -16.46
N ALA A 55 -13.75 -3.97 -17.71
CA ALA A 55 -12.37 -3.74 -18.16
C ALA A 55 -11.90 -2.28 -18.00
N THR A 56 -12.81 -1.30 -18.01
CA THR A 56 -12.47 0.10 -17.74
C THR A 56 -12.44 0.36 -16.23
N GLN A 57 -13.36 -0.24 -15.49
CA GLN A 57 -13.44 -0.08 -14.03
C GLN A 57 -12.20 -0.67 -13.31
N SER A 58 -11.54 -1.66 -13.94
CA SER A 58 -10.31 -2.29 -13.44
C SER A 58 -9.03 -1.82 -14.16
N ALA A 59 -9.12 -0.83 -15.04
CA ALA A 59 -7.97 -0.29 -15.75
C ALA A 59 -7.12 0.62 -14.85
N ASP A 60 -5.86 0.84 -15.25
CA ASP A 60 -4.99 1.80 -14.60
C ASP A 60 -5.58 3.21 -14.63
N ASP A 61 -5.31 4.01 -13.61
CA ASP A 61 -5.82 5.38 -13.44
C ASP A 61 -5.58 6.26 -14.67
N ALA A 62 -4.40 6.15 -15.28
CA ALA A 62 -4.08 6.91 -16.47
C ALA A 62 -5.09 6.64 -17.61
N VAL A 63 -5.44 5.37 -17.80
CA VAL A 63 -6.43 4.94 -18.81
C VAL A 63 -7.83 5.43 -18.44
N VAL A 64 -8.20 5.31 -17.16
CA VAL A 64 -9.50 5.77 -16.67
C VAL A 64 -9.64 7.27 -16.85
N TYR A 65 -8.67 8.06 -16.42
CA TYR A 65 -8.71 9.51 -16.56
C TYR A 65 -8.62 9.96 -18.02
N GLN A 66 -7.89 9.26 -18.88
CA GLN A 66 -7.89 9.53 -20.32
C GLN A 66 -9.28 9.35 -20.93
N ARG A 67 -9.99 8.26 -20.59
CA ARG A 67 -11.35 8.00 -21.07
C ARG A 67 -12.36 9.02 -20.53
N TYR A 68 -12.23 9.38 -19.25
CA TYR A 68 -13.09 10.41 -18.68
C TYR A 68 -12.83 11.79 -19.29
N SER A 69 -11.58 12.12 -19.62
CA SER A 69 -11.24 13.34 -20.35
C SER A 69 -11.90 13.37 -21.74
N ALA A 70 -11.94 12.22 -22.43
CA ALA A 70 -12.64 12.12 -23.72
C ALA A 70 -14.16 12.32 -23.58
N GLU A 71 -14.77 11.78 -22.52
CA GLU A 71 -16.18 12.01 -22.18
C GLU A 71 -16.48 13.50 -21.95
N LEU A 72 -15.66 14.16 -21.11
CA LEU A 72 -15.83 15.60 -20.83
C LEU A 72 -15.68 16.45 -22.11
N ARG A 73 -14.76 16.06 -22.99
CA ARG A 73 -14.58 16.71 -24.30
C ARG A 73 -15.82 16.54 -25.19
N ALA A 74 -16.40 15.35 -25.22
CA ALA A 74 -17.65 15.07 -25.94
C ALA A 74 -18.84 15.87 -25.38
N GLN A 75 -18.80 16.22 -24.08
CA GLN A 75 -19.77 17.12 -23.45
C GLN A 75 -19.49 18.61 -23.71
N GLY A 76 -18.49 18.94 -24.50
CA GLY A 76 -18.18 20.34 -24.91
C GLY A 76 -17.36 21.11 -23.86
N LYS A 77 -16.74 20.43 -22.88
CA LYS A 77 -15.84 21.08 -21.88
C LYS A 77 -14.54 21.53 -22.55
N SER A 78 -14.03 22.69 -22.13
CA SER A 78 -12.73 23.19 -22.59
C SER A 78 -11.57 22.31 -22.05
N GLU A 79 -10.43 22.27 -22.74
CA GLU A 79 -9.23 21.54 -22.28
C GLU A 79 -8.75 22.05 -20.93
N ARG A 80 -8.91 23.35 -20.65
CA ARG A 80 -8.61 23.94 -19.34
C ARG A 80 -9.49 23.34 -18.24
N ASP A 81 -10.80 23.26 -18.47
CA ASP A 81 -11.76 22.72 -17.50
C ASP A 81 -11.55 21.22 -17.31
N ILE A 82 -11.24 20.49 -18.38
CA ILE A 82 -10.91 19.06 -18.33
C ILE A 82 -9.67 18.85 -17.46
N THR A 83 -8.58 19.58 -17.71
CA THR A 83 -7.35 19.49 -16.91
C THR A 83 -7.61 19.80 -15.44
N ALA A 84 -8.36 20.88 -15.16
CA ALA A 84 -8.72 21.24 -13.78
C ALA A 84 -9.55 20.14 -13.10
N THR A 85 -10.53 19.57 -13.81
CA THR A 85 -11.37 18.46 -13.30
C THR A 85 -10.55 17.23 -12.99
N ILE A 86 -9.65 16.81 -13.88
CA ILE A 86 -8.81 15.61 -13.65
C ILE A 86 -7.83 15.85 -12.50
N THR A 87 -7.22 17.03 -12.40
CA THR A 87 -6.34 17.39 -11.29
C THR A 87 -7.09 17.35 -9.96
N LEU A 88 -8.30 17.89 -9.92
CA LEU A 88 -9.15 17.86 -8.74
C LEU A 88 -9.53 16.42 -8.33
N LEU A 89 -9.94 15.58 -9.29
CA LEU A 89 -10.28 14.18 -9.04
C LEU A 89 -9.09 13.38 -8.47
N ARG A 90 -7.88 13.61 -8.98
CA ARG A 90 -6.66 13.00 -8.43
C ARG A 90 -6.45 13.42 -6.97
N SER A 91 -6.53 14.73 -6.70
CA SER A 91 -6.38 15.25 -5.32
C SER A 91 -7.44 14.68 -4.36
N ILE A 92 -8.69 14.53 -4.81
CA ILE A 92 -9.75 13.92 -4.01
C ILE A 92 -9.45 12.43 -3.78
N GLY A 93 -9.03 11.70 -4.81
CA GLY A 93 -8.64 10.30 -4.74
C GLY A 93 -7.51 10.06 -3.74
N ASP A 94 -6.48 10.87 -3.80
CA ASP A 94 -5.34 10.82 -2.89
C ASP A 94 -5.75 11.02 -1.42
N ARG A 95 -6.59 12.02 -1.15
CA ARG A 95 -7.10 12.27 0.21
C ARG A 95 -8.02 11.14 0.69
N ALA A 96 -8.84 10.59 -0.19
CA ALA A 96 -9.71 9.45 0.12
C ALA A 96 -8.89 8.19 0.45
N GLU A 97 -7.80 7.96 -0.26
CA GLU A 97 -6.90 6.83 -0.01
C GLU A 97 -6.14 6.97 1.31
N ILE A 98 -5.61 8.16 1.62
CA ILE A 98 -5.00 8.47 2.93
C ILE A 98 -6.01 8.23 4.06
N GLU A 99 -7.24 8.71 3.91
CA GLU A 99 -8.30 8.52 4.89
C GLU A 99 -8.69 7.05 5.06
N ARG A 100 -8.71 6.30 3.95
CA ARG A 100 -8.92 4.85 3.97
C ARG A 100 -7.84 4.13 4.77
N TRP A 101 -6.57 4.45 4.52
CA TRP A 101 -5.45 3.85 5.27
C TRP A 101 -5.45 4.27 6.73
N ASN A 102 -5.75 5.51 7.03
CA ASN A 102 -5.92 5.96 8.41
C ASN A 102 -6.96 5.09 9.14
N ARG A 103 -8.13 4.85 8.55
CA ARG A 103 -9.17 4.00 9.17
C ARG A 103 -8.73 2.55 9.34
N ILE A 104 -8.02 1.99 8.35
CA ILE A 104 -7.54 0.60 8.41
C ILE A 104 -6.47 0.47 9.50
N LEU A 105 -5.48 1.33 9.47
CA LEU A 105 -4.29 1.23 10.31
C LEU A 105 -4.54 1.64 11.77
N THR A 106 -5.56 2.45 12.05
CA THR A 106 -5.93 2.86 13.42
C THR A 106 -7.22 2.19 13.93
N ALA A 107 -7.67 1.13 13.25
CA ALA A 107 -8.85 0.39 13.70
C ALA A 107 -8.62 -0.26 15.08
N GLU A 108 -9.61 -0.20 15.97
CA GLU A 108 -9.54 -0.86 17.29
C GLU A 108 -9.36 -2.38 17.18
N THR A 109 -9.93 -2.98 16.13
CA THR A 109 -9.78 -4.40 15.82
C THR A 109 -9.12 -4.55 14.45
N PRO A 110 -7.77 -4.53 14.37
CA PRO A 110 -7.05 -4.64 13.10
C PRO A 110 -7.31 -5.99 12.42
N ARG A 111 -7.52 -5.94 11.10
CA ARG A 111 -7.65 -7.14 10.26
C ARG A 111 -6.39 -7.47 9.48
N PHE A 112 -5.26 -7.03 9.97
CA PHE A 112 -3.94 -7.28 9.42
C PHE A 112 -2.98 -7.63 10.57
N ASN A 113 -1.80 -8.16 10.22
CA ASN A 113 -0.77 -8.51 11.20
C ASN A 113 -0.19 -7.24 11.84
N THR A 114 -0.36 -7.09 13.15
CA THR A 114 0.21 -5.98 13.93
C THR A 114 1.59 -6.29 14.51
N ALA A 115 2.03 -7.55 14.45
CA ALA A 115 3.40 -7.92 14.78
C ALA A 115 4.37 -7.50 13.65
N PRO A 116 5.67 -7.39 13.91
CA PRO A 116 6.66 -7.17 12.87
C PRO A 116 6.55 -8.19 11.74
N ASN A 117 6.85 -7.78 10.52
CA ASN A 117 6.84 -8.69 9.38
C ASN A 117 7.82 -9.84 9.60
N ALA A 118 7.34 -11.08 9.51
CA ALA A 118 8.14 -12.28 9.84
C ALA A 118 9.35 -12.46 8.91
N PHE A 119 9.19 -12.10 7.62
CA PHE A 119 10.31 -12.17 6.68
C PHE A 119 11.38 -11.13 7.01
N LEU A 120 10.99 -9.89 7.31
CA LEU A 120 11.91 -8.86 7.80
C LEU A 120 12.67 -9.34 9.04
N VAL A 121 11.96 -9.85 10.05
CA VAL A 121 12.58 -10.40 11.27
C VAL A 121 13.63 -11.46 10.93
N SER A 122 13.27 -12.40 10.04
CA SER A 122 14.16 -13.54 9.69
C SER A 122 15.43 -13.11 8.95
N VAL A 123 15.38 -12.06 8.12
CA VAL A 123 16.53 -11.63 7.30
C VAL A 123 17.38 -10.56 7.99
N THR A 124 16.85 -9.91 9.04
CA THR A 124 17.60 -8.91 9.81
C THR A 124 18.18 -9.46 11.11
N SER A 125 17.76 -10.66 11.53
CA SER A 125 18.29 -11.33 12.72
C SER A 125 19.80 -11.53 12.60
N GLY A 126 20.56 -11.02 13.58
CA GLY A 126 22.01 -11.12 13.63
C GLY A 126 22.77 -10.13 12.74
N LEU A 127 22.08 -9.27 12.00
CA LEU A 127 22.73 -8.17 11.28
C LEU A 127 23.22 -7.11 12.29
N LYS A 128 24.36 -6.50 12.00
CA LYS A 128 24.80 -5.32 12.73
C LYS A 128 23.84 -4.16 12.43
N PRO A 129 23.22 -3.57 13.46
CA PRO A 129 22.33 -2.44 13.26
C PRO A 129 23.04 -1.24 12.63
N GLY A 130 22.35 -0.56 11.75
CA GLY A 130 22.75 0.69 11.12
C GLY A 130 21.55 1.60 11.01
N ARG A 131 21.41 2.32 9.90
CA ARG A 131 20.30 3.23 9.64
C ARG A 131 19.25 2.55 8.76
N SER A 132 18.00 2.49 9.21
CA SER A 132 16.90 1.87 8.46
C SER A 132 15.84 2.88 8.02
N LEU A 133 15.22 2.60 6.86
CA LEU A 133 14.08 3.32 6.33
C LEU A 133 12.92 2.35 6.11
N ASP A 134 11.80 2.59 6.77
CA ASP A 134 10.55 1.86 6.60
C ASP A 134 9.58 2.69 5.74
N VAL A 135 9.38 2.29 4.50
CA VAL A 135 8.57 2.98 3.50
C VAL A 135 7.13 2.52 3.62
N GLY A 136 6.22 3.45 3.85
CA GLY A 136 4.83 3.10 4.15
C GLY A 136 4.72 2.41 5.51
N MET A 137 5.34 3.02 6.54
CA MET A 137 5.48 2.44 7.88
C MET A 137 4.16 2.14 8.60
N GLY A 138 3.05 2.77 8.17
CA GLY A 138 1.77 2.71 8.84
C GLY A 138 1.87 3.12 10.30
N GLN A 139 1.38 2.27 11.21
CA GLN A 139 1.50 2.45 12.66
C GLN A 139 2.86 2.00 13.23
N GLY A 140 3.88 1.75 12.39
CA GLY A 140 5.26 1.60 12.79
C GLY A 140 5.67 0.23 13.32
N ARG A 141 4.93 -0.84 13.08
CA ARG A 141 5.26 -2.19 13.58
C ARG A 141 6.68 -2.64 13.23
N ASN A 142 7.12 -2.42 11.99
CA ASN A 142 8.46 -2.75 11.53
C ASN A 142 9.49 -1.73 12.02
N THR A 143 9.18 -0.43 11.95
CA THR A 143 10.03 0.66 12.45
C THR A 143 10.35 0.48 13.93
N ILE A 144 9.35 0.17 14.75
CA ILE A 144 9.51 -0.06 16.21
C ILE A 144 10.34 -1.31 16.46
N TYR A 145 10.06 -2.41 15.75
CA TYR A 145 10.86 -3.63 15.86
C TYR A 145 12.34 -3.37 15.54
N LEU A 146 12.64 -2.68 14.46
CA LEU A 146 14.02 -2.34 14.09
C LEU A 146 14.68 -1.48 15.16
N ALA A 147 13.99 -0.51 15.74
CA ALA A 147 14.48 0.31 16.85
C ALA A 147 14.79 -0.56 18.10
N GLN A 148 13.96 -1.56 18.42
CA GLN A 148 14.22 -2.54 19.49
C GLN A 148 15.47 -3.38 19.22
N GLN A 149 15.81 -3.63 17.96
CA GLN A 149 17.03 -4.31 17.55
C GLN A 149 18.27 -3.39 17.47
N GLY A 150 18.12 -2.13 17.87
CA GLY A 150 19.22 -1.16 17.91
C GLY A 150 19.45 -0.36 16.62
N TRP A 151 18.54 -0.45 15.63
CA TRP A 151 18.64 0.34 14.40
C TRP A 151 18.28 1.81 14.67
N ASP A 152 18.96 2.74 13.98
CA ASP A 152 18.49 4.12 13.82
C ASP A 152 17.31 4.11 12.85
N SER A 153 16.11 3.91 13.41
CA SER A 153 14.92 3.61 12.64
C SER A 153 14.15 4.85 12.25
N VAL A 154 14.01 5.04 10.96
CA VAL A 154 13.22 6.09 10.33
C VAL A 154 12.08 5.46 9.55
N GLY A 155 10.89 6.05 9.61
CA GLY A 155 9.76 5.61 8.82
C GLY A 155 8.92 6.80 8.35
N PHE A 156 8.25 6.63 7.24
CA PHE A 156 7.27 7.60 6.76
C PHE A 156 6.05 6.92 6.16
N ASP A 157 4.91 7.61 6.22
CA ASP A 157 3.63 7.17 5.66
C ASP A 157 2.77 8.41 5.36
N PRO A 158 1.96 8.44 4.30
CA PRO A 158 1.03 9.53 4.07
C PRO A 158 -0.18 9.53 5.05
N ALA A 159 -0.47 8.42 5.73
CA ALA A 159 -1.55 8.28 6.69
C ALA A 159 -1.15 8.89 8.05
N ASP A 160 -1.43 10.16 8.24
CA ASP A 160 -1.01 10.98 9.38
C ASP A 160 -1.43 10.41 10.74
N ARG A 161 -2.66 9.86 10.84
CA ARG A 161 -3.13 9.24 12.09
C ARG A 161 -2.41 7.92 12.39
N ALA A 162 -2.06 7.17 11.36
CA ALA A 162 -1.26 5.95 11.54
C ALA A 162 0.15 6.29 12.02
N VAL A 163 0.79 7.30 11.41
CA VAL A 163 2.11 7.80 11.86
C VAL A 163 2.06 8.28 13.32
N ALA A 164 1.03 9.06 13.69
CA ALA A 164 0.85 9.51 15.07
C ALA A 164 0.66 8.33 16.04
N ALA A 165 -0.07 7.29 15.64
CA ALA A 165 -0.31 6.11 16.46
C ALA A 165 0.97 5.29 16.76
N ALA A 166 2.04 5.44 15.98
CA ALA A 166 3.31 4.75 16.21
C ALA A 166 4.05 5.24 17.47
N GLN A 167 3.81 6.47 17.93
CA GLN A 167 4.59 7.07 19.01
C GLN A 167 4.33 6.42 20.37
N ALA A 168 3.08 6.16 20.72
CA ALA A 168 2.74 5.60 22.04
C ALA A 168 3.34 4.18 22.26
N PRO A 169 3.25 3.23 21.31
CA PRO A 169 3.93 1.95 21.42
C PRO A 169 5.46 2.08 21.51
N ALA A 170 6.09 2.98 20.75
CA ALA A 170 7.53 3.20 20.80
C ALA A 170 7.97 3.67 22.19
N VAL A 171 7.28 4.65 22.76
CA VAL A 171 7.53 5.14 24.12
C VAL A 171 7.33 4.04 25.16
N LYS A 172 6.25 3.26 25.07
CA LYS A 172 5.96 2.15 25.98
C LYS A 172 7.06 1.09 25.96
N LEU A 173 7.69 0.87 24.81
CA LEU A 173 8.79 -0.10 24.62
C LEU A 173 10.17 0.52 24.89
N GLY A 174 10.24 1.80 25.26
CA GLY A 174 11.49 2.49 25.58
C GLY A 174 12.40 2.70 24.37
N VAL A 175 11.85 2.73 23.16
CA VAL A 175 12.63 2.95 21.92
C VAL A 175 12.33 4.30 21.29
N LYS A 176 13.31 4.83 20.58
CA LYS A 176 13.18 6.06 19.78
C LYS A 176 13.04 5.70 18.30
N ILE A 177 12.03 6.26 17.65
CA ILE A 177 11.83 6.20 16.21
C ILE A 177 11.74 7.62 15.65
N THR A 178 12.17 7.81 14.41
CA THR A 178 11.97 9.05 13.66
C THR A 178 10.87 8.82 12.62
N THR A 179 9.82 9.64 12.65
CA THR A 179 8.68 9.46 11.76
C THR A 179 8.36 10.73 10.99
N SER A 180 7.83 10.58 9.77
CA SER A 180 7.37 11.69 8.94
C SER A 180 6.04 11.37 8.28
N VAL A 181 5.15 12.35 8.18
CA VAL A 181 3.97 12.27 7.31
C VAL A 181 4.41 12.73 5.94
N ALA A 182 4.55 11.79 5.01
CA ALA A 182 5.02 12.08 3.65
C ALA A 182 4.57 10.98 2.69
N ARG A 183 4.40 11.34 1.42
CA ARG A 183 4.30 10.39 0.31
C ARG A 183 5.70 9.94 -0.10
N ALA A 184 5.82 8.79 -0.72
CA ALA A 184 7.13 8.26 -1.12
C ALA A 184 7.79 9.10 -2.22
N GLU A 185 7.01 9.70 -3.11
CA GLU A 185 7.47 10.62 -4.14
C GLU A 185 7.99 11.96 -3.59
N ASP A 186 7.48 12.39 -2.44
CA ASP A 186 7.82 13.67 -1.80
C ASP A 186 8.91 13.51 -0.73
N TYR A 187 9.23 12.28 -0.33
CA TYR A 187 10.22 12.01 0.71
C TYR A 187 11.66 12.08 0.17
N GLU A 188 12.57 12.73 0.91
CA GLU A 188 13.98 12.81 0.55
C GLU A 188 14.73 11.53 0.97
N TRP A 189 14.83 10.56 0.05
CA TRP A 189 15.48 9.27 0.30
C TRP A 189 16.99 9.39 0.46
N GLY A 190 17.62 10.36 -0.20
CA GLY A 190 19.07 10.53 -0.25
C GLY A 190 19.78 9.51 -1.15
N GLU A 191 21.11 9.57 -1.15
CA GLU A 191 22.00 8.64 -1.85
C GLU A 191 22.96 7.99 -0.87
N ASN A 192 23.20 6.68 -1.01
CA ASN A 192 24.10 5.91 -0.13
C ASN A 192 23.88 6.22 1.35
N ARG A 193 22.63 6.32 1.76
CA ARG A 193 22.21 6.81 3.08
C ARG A 193 21.77 5.70 4.02
N TRP A 194 21.25 4.61 3.51
CA TRP A 194 20.54 3.59 4.29
C TRP A 194 21.27 2.26 4.28
N ASP A 195 21.38 1.65 5.45
CA ASP A 195 21.88 0.28 5.61
C ASP A 195 20.77 -0.76 5.41
N LEU A 196 19.50 -0.34 5.63
CA LEU A 196 18.33 -1.17 5.38
C LEU A 196 17.18 -0.31 4.84
N ILE A 197 16.51 -0.78 3.79
CA ILE A 197 15.24 -0.21 3.31
C ILE A 197 14.19 -1.30 3.31
N VAL A 198 13.01 -1.03 3.89
CA VAL A 198 11.89 -1.96 4.00
C VAL A 198 10.74 -1.46 3.13
N LEU A 199 10.21 -2.34 2.29
CA LEU A 199 9.01 -2.15 1.47
C LEU A 199 8.06 -3.31 1.74
N SER A 200 7.26 -3.18 2.81
CA SER A 200 6.32 -4.22 3.23
C SER A 200 4.90 -3.84 2.77
N TYR A 201 4.43 -4.47 1.70
CA TYR A 201 3.14 -4.15 1.06
C TYR A 201 3.03 -2.71 0.56
N VAL A 202 4.12 -2.20 0.01
CA VAL A 202 4.23 -0.90 -0.66
C VAL A 202 4.70 -1.11 -2.10
N GLY A 203 4.33 -0.21 -3.00
CA GLY A 203 4.66 -0.26 -4.43
C GLY A 203 6.17 -0.24 -4.70
N ALA A 204 6.82 -1.40 -4.70
CA ALA A 204 8.25 -1.51 -4.96
C ALA A 204 8.61 -1.19 -6.42
N ARG A 205 7.67 -1.36 -7.34
CA ARG A 205 7.87 -1.16 -8.78
C ARG A 205 8.25 0.29 -9.10
N GLU A 206 7.55 1.22 -8.50
CA GLU A 206 7.71 2.64 -8.69
C GLU A 206 9.02 3.16 -8.07
N TYR A 207 9.50 2.51 -7.00
CA TYR A 207 10.61 3.01 -6.19
C TYR A 207 11.90 2.19 -6.32
N ALA A 208 11.94 1.12 -7.12
CA ALA A 208 13.10 0.23 -7.21
C ALA A 208 14.42 0.96 -7.52
N ALA A 209 14.44 1.84 -8.52
CA ALA A 209 15.62 2.63 -8.88
C ALA A 209 16.05 3.57 -7.73
N GLN A 210 15.09 4.16 -7.04
CA GLN A 210 15.34 5.05 -5.91
C GLN A 210 15.90 4.30 -4.70
N VAL A 211 15.38 3.10 -4.42
CA VAL A 211 15.92 2.19 -3.39
C VAL A 211 17.36 1.86 -3.67
N VAL A 212 17.68 1.43 -4.89
CA VAL A 212 19.07 1.09 -5.29
C VAL A 212 20.01 2.27 -5.10
N ARG A 213 19.58 3.49 -5.44
CA ARG A 213 20.38 4.72 -5.26
C ARG A 213 20.55 5.04 -3.77
N ALA A 214 19.48 4.92 -2.97
CA ALA A 214 19.46 5.32 -1.57
C ALA A 214 20.21 4.36 -0.64
N LEU A 215 20.34 3.08 -1.00
CA LEU A 215 21.12 2.10 -0.25
C LEU A 215 22.62 2.43 -0.31
N ARG A 216 23.31 2.25 0.82
CA ARG A 216 24.78 2.21 0.88
C ARG A 216 25.33 0.95 0.23
N PRO A 217 26.58 0.92 -0.24
CA PRO A 217 27.28 -0.33 -0.49
C PRO A 217 27.20 -1.24 0.74
N GLY A 218 26.81 -2.51 0.56
CA GLY A 218 26.52 -3.43 1.65
C GLY A 218 25.14 -3.29 2.29
N GLY A 219 24.39 -2.25 1.96
CA GLY A 219 23.02 -2.06 2.45
C GLY A 219 22.01 -3.00 1.79
N MET A 220 20.96 -3.36 2.52
CA MET A 220 19.96 -4.35 2.12
C MET A 220 18.60 -3.71 1.87
N VAL A 221 17.88 -4.18 0.85
CA VAL A 221 16.44 -3.98 0.70
C VAL A 221 15.70 -5.25 1.12
N VAL A 222 14.57 -5.07 1.82
CA VAL A 222 13.61 -6.13 2.14
C VAL A 222 12.26 -5.77 1.58
N VAL A 223 11.71 -6.63 0.74
CA VAL A 223 10.41 -6.44 0.08
C VAL A 223 9.50 -7.62 0.38
N GLU A 224 8.25 -7.35 0.70
CA GLU A 224 7.18 -8.35 0.72
C GLU A 224 5.92 -7.79 0.06
N GLY A 225 5.27 -8.62 -0.76
CA GLY A 225 3.99 -8.35 -1.39
C GLY A 225 3.32 -9.63 -1.87
N PHE A 226 2.27 -9.50 -2.65
CA PHE A 226 1.54 -10.64 -3.17
C PHE A 226 2.00 -11.02 -4.58
N HIS A 227 1.96 -12.30 -4.90
CA HIS A 227 2.05 -12.74 -6.29
C HIS A 227 0.72 -12.50 -7.00
N ARG A 228 0.75 -12.27 -8.31
CA ARG A 228 -0.46 -12.08 -9.12
C ARG A 228 -1.49 -13.21 -8.96
N ASP A 229 -1.05 -14.44 -8.71
CA ASP A 229 -1.96 -15.55 -8.48
C ASP A 229 -2.88 -15.37 -7.28
N ALA A 230 -2.47 -14.60 -6.27
CA ALA A 230 -3.32 -14.28 -5.13
C ALA A 230 -4.59 -13.51 -5.53
N THR A 231 -4.55 -12.74 -6.62
CA THR A 231 -5.73 -12.00 -7.11
C THR A 231 -6.83 -12.89 -7.67
N LYS A 232 -6.55 -14.17 -7.93
CA LYS A 232 -7.55 -15.15 -8.36
C LYS A 232 -8.55 -15.49 -7.27
N THR A 233 -8.15 -15.36 -6.01
CA THR A 233 -8.95 -15.73 -4.83
C THR A 233 -9.20 -14.57 -3.86
N GLN A 234 -8.44 -13.49 -3.98
CA GLN A 234 -8.51 -12.33 -3.10
C GLN A 234 -8.56 -11.04 -3.89
N SER A 235 -9.32 -10.07 -3.41
CA SER A 235 -9.34 -8.71 -3.98
C SER A 235 -8.14 -7.92 -3.44
N ILE A 236 -7.05 -7.91 -4.21
CA ILE A 236 -5.79 -7.24 -3.86
C ILE A 236 -5.50 -6.19 -4.91
N GLY A 237 -5.13 -4.97 -4.49
CA GLY A 237 -4.79 -3.89 -5.40
C GLY A 237 -3.44 -4.07 -6.09
N GLY A 238 -3.31 -3.51 -7.30
CA GLY A 238 -2.19 -3.76 -8.21
C GLY A 238 -0.79 -3.35 -7.71
N GLY A 239 -0.67 -2.32 -6.85
CA GLY A 239 0.64 -1.79 -6.45
C GLY A 239 1.47 -2.70 -5.54
N VAL A 240 0.81 -3.64 -4.87
CA VAL A 240 1.48 -4.62 -4.00
C VAL A 240 1.45 -6.03 -4.58
N VAL A 241 1.03 -6.15 -5.85
CA VAL A 241 0.94 -7.40 -6.59
C VAL A 241 2.04 -7.46 -7.64
N PHE A 242 2.84 -8.50 -7.61
CA PHE A 242 3.98 -8.71 -8.50
C PHE A 242 3.78 -9.94 -9.40
N ASP A 243 4.29 -9.86 -10.61
CA ASP A 243 4.35 -11.00 -11.53
C ASP A 243 5.48 -11.96 -11.16
N THR A 244 5.45 -13.17 -11.68
CA THR A 244 6.52 -14.16 -11.51
C THR A 244 7.90 -13.54 -11.81
N ASN A 245 8.81 -13.66 -10.88
CA ASN A 245 10.18 -13.14 -10.96
C ASN A 245 10.28 -11.61 -11.14
N GLU A 246 9.21 -10.85 -10.91
CA GLU A 246 9.26 -9.40 -11.11
C GLU A 246 10.20 -8.71 -10.13
N LEU A 247 10.16 -9.05 -8.84
CA LEU A 247 11.09 -8.49 -7.86
C LEU A 247 12.56 -8.76 -8.23
N LEU A 248 12.86 -9.92 -8.81
CA LEU A 248 14.22 -10.23 -9.29
C LEU A 248 14.66 -9.30 -10.43
N ARG A 249 13.74 -8.93 -11.32
CA ARG A 249 14.03 -7.97 -12.40
C ARG A 249 14.15 -6.54 -11.92
N LEU A 250 13.26 -6.11 -11.03
CA LEU A 250 13.26 -4.76 -10.45
C LEU A 250 14.56 -4.46 -9.69
N PHE A 251 15.07 -5.45 -8.95
CA PHE A 251 16.27 -5.33 -8.12
C PHE A 251 17.48 -6.04 -8.72
N ALA A 252 17.52 -6.26 -10.04
CA ALA A 252 18.63 -6.90 -10.74
C ALA A 252 20.03 -6.27 -10.46
N PRO A 253 20.18 -4.95 -10.18
CA PRO A 253 21.47 -4.39 -9.79
C PRO A 253 21.98 -4.86 -8.42
N LEU A 254 21.12 -5.47 -7.59
CA LEU A 254 21.46 -5.93 -6.25
C LEU A 254 21.78 -7.43 -6.25
N ARG A 255 22.59 -7.86 -5.29
CA ARG A 255 22.84 -9.29 -5.04
C ARG A 255 21.69 -9.86 -4.22
N VAL A 256 20.90 -10.77 -4.80
CA VAL A 256 19.84 -11.47 -4.07
C VAL A 256 20.44 -12.37 -2.99
N VAL A 257 19.99 -12.18 -1.76
CA VAL A 257 20.36 -12.99 -0.59
C VAL A 257 19.29 -14.04 -0.31
N ARG A 258 18.01 -13.64 -0.44
CA ARG A 258 16.88 -14.56 -0.26
C ARG A 258 15.72 -14.12 -1.16
N TYR A 259 15.09 -15.09 -1.79
CA TYR A 259 13.86 -14.91 -2.56
C TYR A 259 12.87 -16.02 -2.24
N GLU A 260 11.63 -15.66 -2.05
CA GLU A 260 10.53 -16.61 -1.82
C GLU A 260 9.35 -16.24 -2.74
N ASP A 261 8.76 -17.25 -3.36
CA ASP A 261 7.52 -17.17 -4.12
C ASP A 261 6.72 -18.43 -3.74
N ALA A 262 5.90 -18.31 -2.71
CA ALA A 262 5.26 -19.43 -2.04
C ALA A 262 3.90 -19.07 -1.44
N ASP A 263 3.07 -20.08 -1.21
CA ASP A 263 1.85 -19.92 -0.43
C ASP A 263 2.22 -19.74 1.05
N ALA A 264 1.78 -18.64 1.62
CA ALA A 264 2.02 -18.29 3.01
C ALA A 264 0.99 -17.29 3.50
N LYS A 265 0.93 -17.12 4.81
CA LYS A 265 0.13 -16.06 5.41
C LYS A 265 0.81 -14.71 5.18
N GLY A 266 0.12 -13.84 4.43
CA GLY A 266 0.53 -12.45 4.26
C GLY A 266 0.16 -11.61 5.48
N ASP A 267 0.75 -10.41 5.59
CA ASP A 267 0.42 -9.49 6.68
C ASP A 267 -0.98 -8.86 6.52
N PHE A 268 -1.45 -8.74 5.29
CA PHE A 268 -2.80 -8.31 4.97
C PHE A 268 -3.60 -9.50 4.42
N GLY A 269 -4.72 -9.80 5.09
CA GLY A 269 -5.57 -10.94 4.78
C GLY A 269 -5.66 -11.94 5.92
N GLN A 270 -6.68 -12.79 5.89
CA GLN A 270 -6.95 -13.77 6.96
C GLN A 270 -6.65 -15.21 6.51
N SER A 271 -6.42 -15.43 5.24
CA SER A 271 -6.10 -16.72 4.64
C SER A 271 -4.73 -16.70 3.97
N ASP A 272 -4.17 -17.88 3.76
CA ASP A 272 -2.95 -18.03 2.97
C ASP A 272 -3.17 -17.48 1.56
N ALA A 273 -2.12 -16.86 1.03
CA ALA A 273 -2.05 -16.33 -0.31
C ALA A 273 -0.66 -16.60 -0.89
N ARG A 274 -0.53 -16.58 -2.20
CA ARG A 274 0.79 -16.62 -2.79
C ARG A 274 1.48 -15.28 -2.59
N VAL A 275 2.55 -15.29 -1.81
CA VAL A 275 3.37 -14.11 -1.49
C VAL A 275 4.71 -14.17 -2.22
N VAL A 276 5.26 -13.01 -2.51
CA VAL A 276 6.63 -12.86 -3.02
C VAL A 276 7.44 -12.02 -2.05
N ARG A 277 8.68 -12.46 -1.78
CA ARG A 277 9.59 -11.86 -0.81
C ARG A 277 10.98 -11.78 -1.39
N LEU A 278 11.65 -10.66 -1.16
CA LEU A 278 13.03 -10.45 -1.60
C LEU A 278 13.84 -9.79 -0.50
N ALA A 279 15.02 -10.33 -0.23
CA ALA A 279 16.11 -9.62 0.44
C ALA A 279 17.29 -9.56 -0.51
N ALA A 280 17.80 -8.35 -0.79
CA ALA A 280 18.90 -8.15 -1.71
C ALA A 280 19.83 -7.05 -1.21
N VAL A 281 21.13 -7.20 -1.45
CA VAL A 281 22.21 -6.35 -0.95
C VAL A 281 22.87 -5.59 -2.11
N LYS A 282 23.11 -4.30 -1.89
CA LYS A 282 23.88 -3.48 -2.84
C LYS A 282 25.35 -3.89 -2.79
N PRO A 283 25.95 -4.28 -3.94
CA PRO A 283 27.37 -4.64 -4.02
C PRO A 283 28.30 -3.54 -3.55
#